data_ad3d49896e4ac4ce88bf2c6aea34d3a3
#
_entry.id   ad3d49896e4ac4ce88bf2c6aea34d3a3
#
_cell.length_a   1.000
_cell.length_b   1.000
_cell.length_c   1.000
_cell.angle_alpha   90.00
_cell.angle_beta   90.00
_cell.angle_gamma   90.00
#
_symmetry.space_group_name_H-M   'P 1'
#
loop_
_entity.id
_entity.type
_entity.pdbx_description
1 polymer ?
#
loop_
_entity_poly.entity_id
_entity_poly.type
_entity_poly.pdbx_seq_one_letter_code
_entity_poly.pdbx_strand_id
1 'polypeptide(L)'
;SVQYEGASSFALKDINLELMNNQMIAVVGASGAGKTTLINAILGITPIAQGSITYKGASSESKYNMLANVGLVSQDYGRYELTVRENLLLGLPQEAVERLGDADLWSALSVACADDFVRGLEGGLDAQLGESFGGVGLSGGQWQRLALARVVLRDAPVWVLDEPTSAVDAETEEEIFARLKVAAVGRLVVLVSHRAWTLRGVDSVVVLDGGCVVEQGTYRELLKAEGKFMEIFKNQISEDSAGRKTSAERDYKDA
;
A
#
# COMPACT_ATOMS: atom_id res chain seq x y z
N SER A 1 -4.91 12.80 18.32
CA SER A 1 -3.61 12.48 18.95
C SER A 1 -3.59 11.02 19.42
N VAL A 2 -2.45 10.35 19.31
CA VAL A 2 -2.23 8.95 19.73
C VAL A 2 -1.07 8.90 20.72
N GLN A 3 -1.26 8.16 21.80
CA GLN A 3 -0.23 7.93 22.83
C GLN A 3 -0.23 6.45 23.19
N TYR A 4 0.94 5.82 23.20
CA TYR A 4 1.06 4.44 23.63
C TYR A 4 1.05 4.36 25.15
N GLU A 5 0.53 3.25 25.66
CA GLU A 5 0.48 3.00 27.11
C GLU A 5 1.90 3.05 27.71
N GLY A 6 2.07 3.80 28.80
CA GLY A 6 3.38 4.02 29.44
C GLY A 6 4.31 5.04 28.77
N ALA A 7 3.94 5.58 27.59
CA ALA A 7 4.75 6.60 26.94
C ALA A 7 4.50 7.99 27.56
N SER A 8 5.58 8.78 27.71
CA SER A 8 5.49 10.16 28.23
C SER A 8 5.10 11.20 27.18
N SER A 9 5.11 10.83 25.89
CA SER A 9 4.83 11.72 24.77
C SER A 9 3.85 11.08 23.77
N PHE A 10 3.18 11.93 23.01
CA PHE A 10 2.33 11.48 21.91
C PHE A 10 3.19 10.93 20.76
N ALA A 11 2.80 9.78 20.21
CA ALA A 11 3.34 9.24 18.97
C ALA A 11 2.76 9.96 17.74
N LEU A 12 1.49 10.41 17.83
CA LEU A 12 0.87 11.32 16.88
C LEU A 12 0.19 12.46 17.63
N LYS A 13 0.43 13.69 17.19
CA LYS A 13 -0.07 14.89 17.83
C LYS A 13 -0.82 15.77 16.82
N ASP A 14 -2.03 16.16 17.18
CA ASP A 14 -2.86 17.13 16.47
C ASP A 14 -3.00 16.81 14.96
N ILE A 15 -3.14 15.52 14.64
CA ILE A 15 -3.38 15.08 13.26
C ILE A 15 -4.80 15.50 12.88
N ASN A 16 -4.90 16.30 11.82
CA ASN A 16 -6.15 16.70 11.22
C ASN A 16 -6.09 16.42 9.71
N LEU A 17 -6.76 15.36 9.27
CA LEU A 17 -6.74 14.87 7.89
C LEU A 17 -8.16 14.56 7.44
N GLU A 18 -8.51 15.01 6.26
CA GLU A 18 -9.71 14.60 5.56
C GLU A 18 -9.31 13.75 4.36
N LEU A 19 -9.82 12.51 4.30
CA LEU A 19 -9.52 11.54 3.27
C LEU A 19 -10.82 11.21 2.53
N MET A 20 -10.81 11.40 1.21
CA MET A 20 -12.01 11.27 0.37
C MET A 20 -11.99 9.95 -0.41
N ASN A 21 -13.18 9.41 -0.70
CA ASN A 21 -13.30 8.30 -1.65
C ASN A 21 -12.76 8.70 -3.03
N ASN A 22 -12.32 7.72 -3.79
CA ASN A 22 -11.72 7.89 -5.12
C ASN A 22 -10.44 8.74 -5.10
N GLN A 23 -9.68 8.65 -4.00
CA GLN A 23 -8.36 9.28 -3.87
C GLN A 23 -7.31 8.24 -3.51
N MET A 24 -6.12 8.42 -4.07
CA MET A 24 -4.90 7.73 -3.66
C MET A 24 -4.01 8.73 -2.94
N ILE A 25 -3.75 8.49 -1.66
CA ILE A 25 -3.00 9.39 -0.79
C ILE A 25 -1.76 8.66 -0.29
N ALA A 26 -0.60 9.29 -0.45
CA ALA A 26 0.63 8.75 0.11
C ALA A 26 0.96 9.40 1.46
N VAL A 27 1.35 8.57 2.43
CA VAL A 27 1.89 9.00 3.72
C VAL A 27 3.39 8.77 3.72
N VAL A 28 4.17 9.83 3.86
CA VAL A 28 5.62 9.79 3.84
C VAL A 28 6.22 10.43 5.09
N GLY A 29 7.48 10.15 5.36
CA GLY A 29 8.20 10.68 6.54
C GLY A 29 9.40 9.80 6.86
N ALA A 30 10.33 10.31 7.63
CA ALA A 30 11.48 9.56 8.12
C ALA A 30 11.07 8.31 8.94
N SER A 31 12.03 7.42 9.21
CA SER A 31 11.77 6.32 10.15
C SER A 31 11.42 6.91 11.52
N GLY A 32 10.37 6.37 12.16
CA GLY A 32 9.88 6.88 13.44
C GLY A 32 8.99 8.12 13.34
N ALA A 33 8.69 8.66 12.16
CA ALA A 33 7.82 9.84 12.00
C ALA A 33 6.35 9.61 12.40
N GLY A 34 5.91 8.36 12.62
CA GLY A 34 4.55 8.02 13.05
C GLY A 34 3.66 7.40 11.95
N LYS A 35 4.21 7.05 10.78
CA LYS A 35 3.44 6.48 9.65
C LYS A 35 2.65 5.24 10.04
N THR A 36 3.31 4.23 10.59
CA THR A 36 2.68 2.98 11.06
C THR A 36 1.66 3.24 12.18
N THR A 37 1.96 4.19 13.07
CA THR A 37 1.00 4.61 14.12
C THR A 37 -0.24 5.25 13.52
N LEU A 38 -0.10 6.07 12.47
CA LEU A 38 -1.23 6.68 11.78
C LEU A 38 -2.10 5.61 11.11
N ILE A 39 -1.47 4.66 10.39
CA ILE A 39 -2.18 3.52 9.80
C ILE A 39 -2.92 2.71 10.86
N ASN A 40 -2.25 2.34 11.95
CA ASN A 40 -2.86 1.55 13.02
C ASN A 40 -4.01 2.31 13.72
N ALA A 41 -3.92 3.64 13.82
CA ALA A 41 -5.01 4.46 14.33
C ALA A 41 -6.20 4.47 13.36
N ILE A 42 -5.97 4.64 12.05
CA ILE A 42 -7.01 4.56 11.00
C ILE A 42 -7.69 3.19 11.03
N LEU A 43 -6.94 2.12 11.20
CA LEU A 43 -7.46 0.75 11.30
C LEU A 43 -8.17 0.45 12.64
N GLY A 44 -8.11 1.36 13.62
CA GLY A 44 -8.66 1.15 14.96
C GLY A 44 -7.85 0.15 15.80
N ILE A 45 -6.64 -0.22 15.38
CA ILE A 45 -5.74 -1.12 16.12
C ILE A 45 -5.13 -0.39 17.32
N THR A 46 -4.68 0.85 17.12
CA THR A 46 -4.15 1.70 18.20
C THR A 46 -5.23 2.66 18.68
N PRO A 47 -5.52 2.70 19.99
CA PRO A 47 -6.53 3.59 20.54
C PRO A 47 -6.12 5.07 20.41
N ILE A 48 -7.11 5.93 20.18
CA ILE A 48 -6.94 7.38 20.10
C ILE A 48 -7.00 7.94 21.51
N ALA A 49 -5.98 8.69 21.91
CA ALA A 49 -5.94 9.35 23.21
C ALA A 49 -6.80 10.64 23.23
N GLN A 50 -6.83 11.38 22.11
CA GLN A 50 -7.60 12.62 21.98
C GLN A 50 -8.11 12.77 20.55
N GLY A 51 -9.31 13.30 20.38
CA GLY A 51 -9.97 13.48 19.09
C GLY A 51 -10.80 12.26 18.67
N SER A 52 -11.09 12.15 17.39
CA SER A 52 -11.87 11.05 16.82
C SER A 52 -11.48 10.76 15.39
N ILE A 53 -11.74 9.54 14.93
CA ILE A 53 -11.72 9.17 13.51
C ILE A 53 -13.16 8.84 13.12
N THR A 54 -13.63 9.39 12.02
CA THR A 54 -14.95 9.10 11.48
C THR A 54 -14.82 8.49 10.08
N TYR A 55 -15.66 7.53 9.78
CA TYR A 55 -15.76 6.90 8.48
C TYR A 55 -17.20 7.00 7.98
N LYS A 56 -17.42 7.62 6.81
CA LYS A 56 -18.77 7.91 6.26
C LYS A 56 -19.72 8.59 7.26
N GLY A 57 -19.18 9.47 8.13
CA GLY A 57 -19.95 10.18 9.13
C GLY A 57 -20.31 9.38 10.39
N ALA A 58 -19.94 8.10 10.47
CA ALA A 58 -20.08 7.29 11.68
C ALA A 58 -18.78 7.33 12.50
N SER A 59 -18.88 7.44 13.83
CA SER A 59 -17.70 7.36 14.70
C SER A 59 -17.09 5.97 14.67
N SER A 60 -15.75 5.90 14.77
CA SER A 60 -14.96 4.65 14.74
C SER A 60 -15.11 3.78 16.01
N GLU A 61 -16.14 3.99 16.83
CA GLU A 61 -16.34 3.24 18.07
C GLU A 61 -16.55 1.73 17.86
N SER A 62 -16.91 1.31 16.65
CA SER A 62 -17.01 -0.11 16.28
C SER A 62 -15.74 -0.55 15.50
N LYS A 63 -14.69 -0.99 16.21
CA LYS A 63 -13.46 -1.57 15.65
C LYS A 63 -13.73 -2.66 14.61
N TYR A 64 -14.76 -3.46 14.80
CA TYR A 64 -15.14 -4.55 13.89
C TYR A 64 -15.62 -4.06 12.53
N ASN A 65 -16.30 -2.91 12.46
CA ASN A 65 -16.78 -2.36 11.20
C ASN A 65 -15.68 -1.72 10.35
N MET A 66 -14.62 -1.19 10.98
CA MET A 66 -13.49 -0.60 10.25
C MET A 66 -12.69 -1.67 9.51
N LEU A 67 -12.25 -2.71 10.20
CA LEU A 67 -11.44 -3.79 9.61
C LEU A 67 -12.18 -4.58 8.53
N ALA A 68 -13.50 -4.71 8.64
CA ALA A 68 -14.32 -5.35 7.60
C ALA A 68 -14.32 -4.57 6.28
N ASN A 69 -14.12 -3.24 6.34
CA ASN A 69 -14.15 -2.34 5.19
C ASN A 69 -12.76 -1.95 4.66
N VAL A 70 -11.70 -2.59 5.15
CA VAL A 70 -10.31 -2.28 4.75
C VAL A 70 -9.63 -3.49 4.14
N GLY A 71 -9.05 -3.31 2.97
CA GLY A 71 -8.03 -4.22 2.42
C GLY A 71 -6.66 -3.74 2.87
N LEU A 72 -5.90 -4.59 3.57
CA LEU A 72 -4.61 -4.24 4.15
C LEU A 72 -3.47 -5.06 3.55
N VAL A 73 -2.44 -4.40 3.05
CA VAL A 73 -1.09 -4.96 2.95
C VAL A 73 -0.23 -4.27 3.99
N SER A 74 0.18 -5.00 5.01
CA SER A 74 1.13 -4.53 6.02
C SER A 74 2.56 -4.83 5.57
N GLN A 75 3.54 -4.14 6.15
CA GLN A 75 4.96 -4.42 5.93
C GLN A 75 5.29 -5.89 6.25
N ASP A 76 4.61 -6.46 7.24
CA ASP A 76 4.70 -7.86 7.66
C ASP A 76 3.49 -8.65 7.11
N TYR A 77 3.43 -8.80 5.78
CA TYR A 77 2.37 -9.58 5.13
C TYR A 77 2.51 -11.08 5.41
N GLY A 78 1.40 -11.73 5.74
CA GLY A 78 1.38 -13.16 6.07
C GLY A 78 1.78 -14.03 4.87
N ARG A 79 2.71 -14.96 5.13
CA ARG A 79 3.15 -16.01 4.21
C ARG A 79 2.54 -17.32 4.70
N TYR A 80 1.51 -17.79 4.03
CA TYR A 80 0.78 -18.97 4.46
C TYR A 80 1.11 -20.15 3.56
N GLU A 81 1.56 -21.25 4.14
CA GLU A 81 1.88 -22.50 3.46
C GLU A 81 0.59 -23.28 3.09
N LEU A 82 -0.21 -22.63 2.26
CA LEU A 82 -1.48 -23.09 1.71
C LEU A 82 -1.35 -23.14 0.19
N THR A 83 -2.38 -23.59 -0.54
CA THR A 83 -2.41 -23.41 -2.00
C THR A 83 -2.49 -21.94 -2.37
N VAL A 84 -2.16 -21.58 -3.62
CA VAL A 84 -2.33 -20.19 -4.12
C VAL A 84 -3.80 -19.76 -3.95
N ARG A 85 -4.75 -20.62 -4.33
CA ARG A 85 -6.19 -20.37 -4.19
C ARG A 85 -6.58 -20.05 -2.76
N GLU A 86 -6.21 -20.91 -1.81
CA GLU A 86 -6.50 -20.70 -0.39
C GLU A 86 -5.86 -19.42 0.14
N ASN A 87 -4.63 -19.11 -0.29
CA ASN A 87 -3.96 -17.86 0.03
C ASN A 87 -4.76 -16.64 -0.43
N LEU A 88 -5.30 -16.67 -1.65
CA LEU A 88 -6.07 -15.57 -2.20
C LEU A 88 -7.41 -15.36 -1.49
N LEU A 89 -8.06 -16.45 -1.12
CA LEU A 89 -9.38 -16.45 -0.46
C LEU A 89 -9.31 -16.20 1.04
N LEU A 90 -8.11 -16.20 1.62
CA LEU A 90 -7.90 -16.09 3.05
C LEU A 90 -8.49 -14.79 3.63
N GLY A 91 -9.31 -14.93 4.67
CA GLY A 91 -9.93 -13.79 5.36
C GLY A 91 -11.10 -13.15 4.63
N LEU A 92 -11.58 -13.75 3.53
CA LEU A 92 -12.84 -13.36 2.91
C LEU A 92 -14.03 -14.00 3.66
N PRO A 93 -15.19 -13.31 3.73
CA PRO A 93 -16.42 -13.90 4.21
C PRO A 93 -16.84 -15.10 3.34
N GLN A 94 -17.48 -16.13 3.93
CA GLN A 94 -17.89 -17.34 3.22
C GLN A 94 -18.76 -17.02 1.99
N GLU A 95 -19.69 -16.05 2.10
CA GLU A 95 -20.58 -15.64 1.01
C GLU A 95 -19.82 -14.98 -0.14
N ALA A 96 -18.67 -14.37 0.13
CA ALA A 96 -17.79 -13.83 -0.91
C ALA A 96 -17.03 -14.96 -1.60
N VAL A 97 -16.50 -15.91 -0.84
CA VAL A 97 -15.78 -17.08 -1.37
C VAL A 97 -16.66 -17.88 -2.33
N GLU A 98 -17.94 -18.12 -1.99
CA GLU A 98 -18.89 -18.87 -2.81
C GLU A 98 -19.23 -18.19 -4.16
N ARG A 99 -19.04 -16.87 -4.26
CA ARG A 99 -19.31 -16.08 -5.49
C ARG A 99 -18.11 -15.95 -6.41
N LEU A 100 -16.89 -16.12 -5.86
CA LEU A 100 -15.66 -15.96 -6.63
C LEU A 100 -15.33 -17.21 -7.43
N GLY A 101 -15.08 -17.02 -8.72
CA GLY A 101 -14.58 -18.08 -9.59
C GLY A 101 -13.09 -17.89 -9.92
N ASP A 102 -12.53 -18.86 -10.66
CA ASP A 102 -11.12 -18.81 -11.09
C ASP A 102 -10.79 -17.54 -11.88
N ALA A 103 -11.74 -17.02 -12.68
CA ALA A 103 -11.55 -15.80 -13.43
C ALA A 103 -11.29 -14.58 -12.53
N ASP A 104 -11.97 -14.50 -11.38
CA ASP A 104 -11.78 -13.43 -10.42
C ASP A 104 -10.39 -13.53 -9.74
N LEU A 105 -9.97 -14.76 -9.41
CA LEU A 105 -8.66 -15.02 -8.84
C LEU A 105 -7.53 -14.64 -9.82
N TRP A 106 -7.66 -15.03 -11.09
CA TRP A 106 -6.70 -14.65 -12.14
C TRP A 106 -6.69 -13.15 -12.41
N SER A 107 -7.84 -12.49 -12.35
CA SER A 107 -7.95 -11.04 -12.49
C SER A 107 -7.19 -10.32 -11.37
N ALA A 108 -7.38 -10.74 -10.12
CA ALA A 108 -6.68 -10.16 -8.99
C ALA A 108 -5.17 -10.41 -9.03
N LEU A 109 -4.74 -11.60 -9.44
CA LEU A 109 -3.33 -11.92 -9.68
C LEU A 109 -2.74 -11.03 -10.77
N SER A 110 -3.49 -10.80 -11.86
CA SER A 110 -3.04 -9.91 -12.94
C SER A 110 -2.86 -8.47 -12.46
N VAL A 111 -3.77 -7.93 -11.65
CA VAL A 111 -3.61 -6.58 -11.06
C VAL A 111 -2.33 -6.48 -10.24
N ALA A 112 -1.97 -7.54 -9.52
CA ALA A 112 -0.75 -7.62 -8.71
C ALA A 112 0.50 -8.06 -9.50
N CYS A 113 0.43 -8.20 -10.83
CA CYS A 113 1.48 -8.76 -11.70
C CYS A 113 1.97 -10.14 -11.19
N ALA A 114 1.07 -10.94 -10.65
CA ALA A 114 1.38 -12.25 -10.07
C ALA A 114 0.94 -13.42 -10.96
N ASP A 115 0.14 -13.18 -11.99
CA ASP A 115 -0.45 -14.20 -12.84
C ASP A 115 0.60 -15.01 -13.62
N ASP A 116 1.65 -14.40 -14.13
CA ASP A 116 2.68 -15.09 -14.91
C ASP A 116 3.43 -16.12 -14.08
N PHE A 117 3.91 -15.73 -12.88
CA PHE A 117 4.62 -16.70 -12.05
C PHE A 117 3.69 -17.79 -11.51
N VAL A 118 2.43 -17.48 -11.19
CA VAL A 118 1.47 -18.48 -10.73
C VAL A 118 1.13 -19.47 -11.84
N ARG A 119 0.98 -19.02 -13.11
CA ARG A 119 0.80 -19.91 -14.27
C ARG A 119 2.01 -20.82 -14.48
N GLY A 120 3.21 -20.38 -14.11
CA GLY A 120 4.42 -21.17 -14.18
C GLY A 120 4.57 -22.22 -13.07
N LEU A 121 3.75 -22.18 -12.03
CA LEU A 121 3.75 -23.21 -11.00
C LEU A 121 3.03 -24.47 -11.46
N GLU A 122 3.54 -25.65 -11.10
CA GLU A 122 2.83 -26.91 -11.30
C GLU A 122 1.55 -26.91 -10.44
N GLY A 123 0.38 -27.01 -11.08
CA GLY A 123 -0.93 -26.89 -10.42
C GLY A 123 -1.51 -25.46 -10.45
N GLY A 124 -0.77 -24.43 -10.83
CA GLY A 124 -1.29 -23.05 -10.97
C GLY A 124 -1.94 -22.52 -9.68
N LEU A 125 -3.25 -22.26 -9.72
CA LEU A 125 -4.01 -21.82 -8.53
C LEU A 125 -4.01 -22.86 -7.39
N ASP A 126 -3.90 -24.13 -7.70
CA ASP A 126 -3.94 -25.22 -6.72
C ASP A 126 -2.53 -25.69 -6.32
N ALA A 127 -1.48 -24.98 -6.79
CA ALA A 127 -0.09 -25.23 -6.38
C ALA A 127 0.07 -25.00 -4.87
N GLN A 128 0.61 -25.99 -4.17
CA GLN A 128 0.94 -25.92 -2.73
C GLN A 128 2.16 -25.00 -2.56
N LEU A 129 2.05 -24.00 -1.68
CA LEU A 129 3.14 -23.09 -1.32
C LEU A 129 3.76 -23.52 0.02
N GLY A 130 5.06 -23.16 0.17
CA GLY A 130 5.81 -23.43 1.39
C GLY A 130 6.59 -24.74 1.35
N GLU A 131 7.82 -24.70 1.82
CA GLU A 131 8.75 -25.84 1.77
C GLU A 131 8.44 -26.90 2.84
N SER A 132 7.76 -26.52 3.94
CA SER A 132 7.46 -27.41 5.06
C SER A 132 6.59 -28.60 4.68
N PHE A 133 5.76 -28.48 3.65
CA PHE A 133 4.86 -29.53 3.16
C PHE A 133 5.21 -30.00 1.74
N GLY A 134 6.46 -29.79 1.31
CA GLY A 134 6.90 -30.19 -0.03
C GLY A 134 6.33 -29.31 -1.15
N GLY A 135 5.82 -28.14 -0.83
CA GLY A 135 5.34 -27.16 -1.77
C GLY A 135 6.45 -26.25 -2.32
N VAL A 136 6.05 -25.29 -3.15
CA VAL A 136 6.98 -24.38 -3.84
C VAL A 136 7.33 -23.20 -2.94
N GLY A 137 8.62 -22.93 -2.76
CA GLY A 137 9.13 -21.72 -2.13
C GLY A 137 8.96 -20.52 -3.04
N LEU A 138 8.39 -19.43 -2.53
CA LEU A 138 8.26 -18.16 -3.25
C LEU A 138 9.29 -17.14 -2.76
N SER A 139 9.77 -16.28 -3.68
CA SER A 139 10.57 -15.11 -3.30
C SER A 139 9.75 -14.09 -2.50
N GLY A 140 10.43 -13.17 -1.79
CA GLY A 140 9.78 -12.09 -1.05
C GLY A 140 8.83 -11.26 -1.93
N GLY A 141 9.28 -10.90 -3.14
CA GLY A 141 8.46 -10.14 -4.10
C GLY A 141 7.26 -10.93 -4.63
N GLN A 142 7.34 -12.25 -4.79
CA GLN A 142 6.21 -13.09 -5.16
C GLN A 142 5.17 -13.17 -4.03
N TRP A 143 5.60 -13.35 -2.78
CA TRP A 143 4.72 -13.29 -1.62
C TRP A 143 4.03 -11.94 -1.48
N GLN A 144 4.75 -10.84 -1.72
CA GLN A 144 4.21 -9.49 -1.65
C GLN A 144 3.13 -9.26 -2.72
N ARG A 145 3.35 -9.74 -3.95
CA ARG A 145 2.34 -9.69 -5.02
C ARG A 145 1.09 -10.52 -4.70
N LEU A 146 1.24 -11.70 -4.07
CA LEU A 146 0.08 -12.45 -3.58
C LEU A 146 -0.69 -11.69 -2.49
N ALA A 147 0.01 -11.00 -1.58
CA ALA A 147 -0.64 -10.17 -0.56
C ALA A 147 -1.43 -8.99 -1.18
N LEU A 148 -0.91 -8.39 -2.25
CA LEU A 148 -1.65 -7.38 -3.03
C LEU A 148 -2.89 -7.96 -3.71
N ALA A 149 -2.79 -9.14 -4.31
CA ALA A 149 -3.94 -9.81 -4.93
C ALA A 149 -5.06 -10.11 -3.92
N ARG A 150 -4.73 -10.45 -2.66
CA ARG A 150 -5.72 -10.59 -1.56
C ARG A 150 -6.50 -9.29 -1.33
N VAL A 151 -5.83 -8.14 -1.36
CA VAL A 151 -6.47 -6.82 -1.19
C VAL A 151 -7.44 -6.53 -2.33
N VAL A 152 -7.04 -6.84 -3.56
CA VAL A 152 -7.90 -6.66 -4.75
C VAL A 152 -9.17 -7.50 -4.63
N LEU A 153 -9.04 -8.79 -4.27
CA LEU A 153 -10.18 -9.71 -4.10
C LEU A 153 -11.11 -9.31 -2.96
N ARG A 154 -10.58 -8.69 -1.90
CA ARG A 154 -11.40 -8.27 -0.77
C ARG A 154 -12.45 -7.23 -1.13
N ASP A 155 -12.28 -6.52 -2.25
CA ASP A 155 -13.22 -5.50 -2.77
C ASP A 155 -13.62 -4.44 -1.73
N ALA A 156 -12.72 -4.14 -0.80
CA ALA A 156 -12.96 -3.19 0.28
C ALA A 156 -12.95 -1.74 -0.24
N PRO A 157 -13.81 -0.84 0.32
CA PRO A 157 -13.86 0.56 -0.08
C PRO A 157 -12.60 1.36 0.30
N VAL A 158 -11.80 0.86 1.22
CA VAL A 158 -10.53 1.46 1.66
C VAL A 158 -9.41 0.45 1.51
N TRP A 159 -8.34 0.84 0.84
CA TRP A 159 -7.10 0.07 0.78
C TRP A 159 -6.00 0.79 1.56
N VAL A 160 -5.33 0.06 2.42
CA VAL A 160 -4.15 0.53 3.17
C VAL A 160 -2.97 -0.33 2.75
N LEU A 161 -2.00 0.30 2.12
CA LEU A 161 -0.86 -0.36 1.50
C LEU A 161 0.43 0.16 2.14
N ASP A 162 1.01 -0.62 3.05
CA ASP A 162 2.25 -0.25 3.75
C ASP A 162 3.45 -0.88 3.04
N GLU A 163 4.19 -0.09 2.28
CA GLU A 163 5.33 -0.50 1.45
C GLU A 163 5.04 -1.70 0.54
N PRO A 164 3.95 -1.66 -0.27
CA PRO A 164 3.39 -2.83 -0.94
C PRO A 164 4.30 -3.45 -2.00
N THR A 165 5.42 -2.82 -2.35
CA THR A 165 6.33 -3.22 -3.43
C THR A 165 7.81 -3.17 -3.02
N SER A 166 8.10 -3.16 -1.72
CA SER A 166 9.48 -3.01 -1.20
C SER A 166 10.44 -4.13 -1.67
N ALA A 167 9.92 -5.32 -1.95
CA ALA A 167 10.67 -6.50 -2.39
C ALA A 167 10.56 -6.77 -3.91
N VAL A 168 10.01 -5.80 -4.68
CA VAL A 168 9.77 -5.92 -6.13
C VAL A 168 10.72 -5.01 -6.89
N ASP A 169 11.14 -5.40 -8.09
CA ASP A 169 11.97 -4.58 -8.98
C ASP A 169 11.18 -3.36 -9.52
N ALA A 170 11.91 -2.35 -10.00
CA ALA A 170 11.32 -1.06 -10.38
C ALA A 170 10.33 -1.16 -11.55
N GLU A 171 10.61 -2.00 -12.56
CA GLU A 171 9.75 -2.16 -13.73
C GLU A 171 8.42 -2.82 -13.35
N THR A 172 8.49 -3.93 -12.62
CA THR A 172 7.30 -4.62 -12.09
C THR A 172 6.51 -3.72 -11.14
N GLU A 173 7.19 -2.90 -10.33
CA GLU A 173 6.53 -1.96 -9.41
C GLU A 173 5.74 -0.89 -10.18
N GLU A 174 6.30 -0.30 -11.25
CA GLU A 174 5.58 0.67 -12.10
C GLU A 174 4.31 0.06 -12.67
N GLU A 175 4.39 -1.17 -13.16
CA GLU A 175 3.25 -1.90 -13.72
C GLU A 175 2.19 -2.19 -12.64
N ILE A 176 2.59 -2.65 -11.47
CA ILE A 176 1.69 -2.87 -10.33
C ILE A 176 0.94 -1.57 -10.00
N PHE A 177 1.63 -0.44 -9.86
CA PHE A 177 0.96 0.82 -9.53
C PHE A 177 0.02 1.30 -10.63
N ALA A 178 0.37 1.13 -11.91
CA ALA A 178 -0.51 1.45 -13.01
C ALA A 178 -1.82 0.63 -12.96
N ARG A 179 -1.72 -0.68 -12.72
CA ARG A 179 -2.85 -1.59 -12.61
C ARG A 179 -3.67 -1.34 -11.33
N LEU A 180 -3.01 -1.13 -10.18
CA LEU A 180 -3.67 -0.80 -8.91
C LEU A 180 -4.47 0.50 -9.03
N LYS A 181 -3.97 1.51 -9.72
CA LYS A 181 -4.67 2.78 -9.92
C LYS A 181 -6.00 2.59 -10.65
N VAL A 182 -6.04 1.72 -11.65
CA VAL A 182 -7.26 1.36 -12.36
C VAL A 182 -8.22 0.57 -11.47
N ALA A 183 -7.71 -0.42 -10.74
CA ALA A 183 -8.51 -1.25 -9.84
C ALA A 183 -9.05 -0.48 -8.62
N ALA A 184 -8.38 0.61 -8.24
CA ALA A 184 -8.74 1.43 -7.08
C ALA A 184 -9.82 2.50 -7.36
N VAL A 185 -10.31 2.61 -8.59
CA VAL A 185 -11.36 3.60 -8.93
C VAL A 185 -12.56 3.44 -8.00
N GLY A 186 -13.00 4.56 -7.41
CA GLY A 186 -14.11 4.59 -6.43
C GLY A 186 -13.69 4.28 -4.99
N ARG A 187 -12.44 3.92 -4.73
CA ARG A 187 -11.91 3.58 -3.39
C ARG A 187 -11.02 4.68 -2.84
N LEU A 188 -10.85 4.69 -1.53
CA LEU A 188 -9.78 5.42 -0.87
C LEU A 188 -8.56 4.51 -0.76
N VAL A 189 -7.40 4.96 -1.26
CA VAL A 189 -6.13 4.26 -1.08
C VAL A 189 -5.21 5.09 -0.21
N VAL A 190 -4.76 4.53 0.90
CA VAL A 190 -3.72 5.10 1.76
C VAL A 190 -2.44 4.28 1.56
N LEU A 191 -1.45 4.89 0.96
CA LEU A 191 -0.18 4.27 0.59
C LEU A 191 0.95 4.80 1.48
N VAL A 192 1.76 3.93 2.07
CA VAL A 192 3.07 4.32 2.59
C VAL A 192 4.13 3.92 1.58
N SER A 193 4.96 4.87 1.19
CA SER A 193 6.07 4.62 0.27
C SER A 193 7.29 5.46 0.65
N HIS A 194 8.47 4.87 0.44
CA HIS A 194 9.76 5.53 0.55
C HIS A 194 10.39 5.86 -0.82
N ARG A 195 9.63 5.70 -1.91
CA ARG A 195 10.10 5.91 -3.27
C ARG A 195 9.44 7.14 -3.90
N ALA A 196 10.26 8.15 -4.25
CA ALA A 196 9.80 9.42 -4.79
C ALA A 196 8.97 9.27 -6.09
N TRP A 197 9.31 8.31 -6.96
CA TRP A 197 8.61 8.13 -8.24
C TRP A 197 7.17 7.63 -8.05
N THR A 198 6.90 6.76 -7.05
CA THR A 198 5.55 6.29 -6.70
C THR A 198 4.63 7.46 -6.36
N LEU A 199 5.18 8.50 -5.72
CA LEU A 199 4.43 9.66 -5.24
C LEU A 199 3.94 10.58 -6.38
N ARG A 200 4.47 10.43 -7.59
CA ARG A 200 4.00 11.19 -8.77
C ARG A 200 2.61 10.76 -9.22
N GLY A 201 2.25 9.52 -8.92
CA GLY A 201 0.99 8.90 -9.34
C GLY A 201 -0.15 9.08 -8.35
N VAL A 202 0.08 9.63 -7.16
CA VAL A 202 -0.95 9.83 -6.13
C VAL A 202 -1.60 11.20 -6.23
N ASP A 203 -2.81 11.34 -5.70
CA ASP A 203 -3.57 12.60 -5.72
C ASP A 203 -3.05 13.59 -4.69
N SER A 204 -2.59 13.09 -3.53
CA SER A 204 -2.04 13.92 -2.45
C SER A 204 -0.97 13.16 -1.68
N VAL A 205 0.00 13.89 -1.15
CA VAL A 205 1.04 13.39 -0.25
C VAL A 205 0.90 14.09 1.09
N VAL A 206 0.92 13.32 2.16
CA VAL A 206 0.93 13.79 3.56
C VAL A 206 2.31 13.50 4.13
N VAL A 207 3.02 14.54 4.56
CA VAL A 207 4.35 14.43 5.14
C VAL A 207 4.25 14.46 6.65
N LEU A 208 4.70 13.38 7.29
CA LEU A 208 4.81 13.26 8.74
C LEU A 208 6.23 13.52 9.20
N ASP A 209 6.37 14.33 10.24
CA ASP A 209 7.62 14.54 10.98
C ASP A 209 7.33 14.71 12.47
N GLY A 210 8.07 13.99 13.33
CA GLY A 210 7.88 14.05 14.78
C GLY A 210 6.45 13.81 15.28
N GLY A 211 5.68 12.97 14.59
CA GLY A 211 4.29 12.65 14.92
C GLY A 211 3.27 13.70 14.49
N CYS A 212 3.65 14.72 13.72
CA CYS A 212 2.76 15.77 13.20
C CYS A 212 2.70 15.72 11.67
N VAL A 213 1.60 16.17 11.09
CA VAL A 213 1.54 16.49 9.66
C VAL A 213 2.20 17.85 9.49
N VAL A 214 3.32 17.88 8.76
CA VAL A 214 4.09 19.11 8.53
C VAL A 214 3.86 19.69 7.15
N GLU A 215 3.51 18.86 6.17
CA GLU A 215 3.18 19.29 4.81
C GLU A 215 2.08 18.38 4.25
N GLN A 216 1.25 18.94 3.39
CA GLN A 216 0.25 18.22 2.60
C GLN A 216 0.03 18.92 1.27
N GLY A 217 -0.05 18.16 0.18
CA GLY A 217 -0.29 18.70 -1.15
C GLY A 217 -0.01 17.67 -2.24
N THR A 218 -0.15 18.08 -3.48
CA THR A 218 0.26 17.26 -4.62
C THR A 218 1.79 17.15 -4.68
N TYR A 219 2.29 16.09 -5.33
CA TYR A 219 3.73 15.93 -5.55
C TYR A 219 4.40 17.19 -6.12
N ARG A 220 3.73 17.89 -7.08
CA ARG A 220 4.26 19.10 -7.72
C ARG A 220 4.31 20.30 -6.79
N GLU A 221 3.32 20.46 -5.91
CA GLU A 221 3.30 21.55 -4.91
C GLU A 221 4.40 21.35 -3.89
N LEU A 222 4.58 20.13 -3.39
CA LEU A 222 5.61 19.82 -2.40
C LEU A 222 7.03 19.96 -2.97
N LEU A 223 7.24 19.68 -4.24
CA LEU A 223 8.52 19.98 -4.91
C LEU A 223 8.86 21.47 -4.91
N LYS A 224 7.85 22.34 -5.10
CA LYS A 224 8.04 23.79 -5.16
C LYS A 224 8.20 24.43 -3.78
N ALA A 225 7.63 23.81 -2.76
CA ALA A 225 7.67 24.30 -1.38
C ALA A 225 9.07 24.20 -0.75
N GLU A 226 9.97 23.36 -1.33
CA GLU A 226 11.34 23.13 -0.84
C GLU A 226 11.42 22.80 0.67
N GLY A 227 10.36 22.19 1.21
CA GLY A 227 10.21 21.88 2.60
C GLY A 227 10.70 20.47 2.98
N LYS A 228 10.06 19.86 3.99
CA LYS A 228 10.44 18.56 4.53
C LYS A 228 10.34 17.43 3.50
N PHE A 229 9.38 17.51 2.59
CA PHE A 229 9.26 16.58 1.46
C PHE A 229 10.55 16.55 0.63
N MET A 230 11.05 17.72 0.24
CA MET A 230 12.30 17.83 -0.54
C MET A 230 13.51 17.33 0.27
N GLU A 231 13.57 17.61 1.56
CA GLU A 231 14.64 17.11 2.43
C GLU A 231 14.69 15.57 2.40
N ILE A 232 13.52 14.90 2.51
CA ILE A 232 13.42 13.43 2.53
C ILE A 232 13.82 12.82 1.18
N PHE A 233 13.38 13.40 0.06
CA PHE A 233 13.49 12.79 -1.26
C PHE A 233 14.54 13.42 -2.17
N LYS A 234 15.34 14.38 -1.70
CA LYS A 234 16.32 15.15 -2.49
C LYS A 234 17.21 14.29 -3.37
N ASN A 235 17.78 13.23 -2.82
CA ASN A 235 18.70 12.35 -3.55
C ASN A 235 17.98 11.60 -4.67
N GLN A 236 16.81 11.01 -4.39
CA GLN A 236 16.03 10.27 -5.39
C GLN A 236 15.53 11.16 -6.53
N ILE A 237 15.14 12.41 -6.22
CA ILE A 237 14.67 13.38 -7.21
C ILE A 237 15.83 13.85 -8.12
N SER A 238 17.03 14.03 -7.57
CA SER A 238 18.22 14.43 -8.33
C SER A 238 18.70 13.31 -9.26
N GLU A 239 18.73 12.07 -8.82
CA GLU A 239 19.11 10.90 -9.62
C GLU A 239 18.14 10.69 -10.80
N ASP A 240 16.84 10.81 -10.56
CA ASP A 240 15.81 10.67 -11.58
C ASP A 240 15.87 11.78 -12.64
N SER A 241 16.24 13.00 -12.23
CA SER A 241 16.46 14.14 -13.14
C SER A 241 17.72 13.95 -14.00
N ALA A 242 18.76 13.28 -13.48
CA ALA A 242 19.97 12.96 -14.20
C ALA A 242 19.76 11.78 -15.19
N GLY A 243 19.02 10.75 -14.78
CA GLY A 243 18.71 9.58 -15.62
C GLY A 243 17.87 9.93 -16.85
N ARG A 244 16.92 10.88 -16.71
CA ARG A 244 16.10 11.37 -17.85
C ARG A 244 16.90 12.21 -18.85
N LYS A 245 17.91 12.95 -18.41
CA LYS A 245 18.79 13.69 -19.33
C LYS A 245 19.62 12.75 -20.20
N THR A 246 20.11 11.65 -19.64
CA THR A 246 20.92 10.65 -20.37
C THR A 246 20.10 9.83 -21.36
N SER A 247 18.82 9.56 -21.11
CA SER A 247 17.95 8.87 -22.09
C SER A 247 17.57 9.83 -23.24
N ALA A 248 17.21 11.06 -22.96
CA ALA A 248 16.91 12.06 -24.00
C ALA A 248 18.12 12.40 -24.89
N GLU A 249 19.36 12.34 -24.36
CA GLU A 249 20.58 12.55 -25.14
C GLU A 249 20.97 11.34 -26.00
N ARG A 250 20.52 10.11 -25.65
CA ARG A 250 20.72 8.91 -26.48
C ARG A 250 19.76 8.92 -27.68
N ASP A 251 18.49 9.23 -27.45
CA ASP A 251 17.48 9.31 -28.53
C ASP A 251 17.79 10.39 -29.58
N TYR A 252 18.59 11.41 -29.20
CA TYR A 252 19.02 12.47 -30.13
C TYR A 252 20.29 12.14 -30.92
N LYS A 253 21.04 11.08 -30.54
CA LYS A 253 22.23 10.62 -31.25
C LYS A 253 21.96 9.51 -32.25
N ASP A 254 20.82 8.84 -32.13
CA ASP A 254 20.41 7.73 -33.01
C ASP A 254 19.32 8.15 -34.02
N ALA A 255 19.03 9.44 -34.15
CA ALA A 255 18.16 10.08 -35.13
C ALA A 255 18.97 10.96 -36.10
#